data_d7138e887163b339831d0d7974f74306
#
_entry.id   d7138e887163b339831d0d7974f74306
#
_cell.length_a   1.000
_cell.length_b   1.000
_cell.length_c   1.000
_cell.angle_alpha   90.00
_cell.angle_beta   90.00
_cell.angle_gamma   90.00
#
_symmetry.space_group_name_H-M   'P 1'
#
loop_
_entity.id
_entity.type
_entity.pdbx_description
1 polymer ?
#
loop_
_entity_poly.entity_id
_entity_poly.type
_entity_poly.pdbx_seq_one_letter_code
_entity_poly.pdbx_strand_id
1 'polypeptide(L)'
;MLIRILITVLLIVWMIVATRRMRLVPTRFQAANEFLFGFVRNSIIVETLGEKDGRRFMAPLFAMFFLILGLNLTGIVPGFNIAGTSVIGTPLVLAVVSYVMFVWAGIRKHGWKFFKNSLFPSGVPWPLYIVVTPIELISTFVLRPVTLTLRLLMNMVAGHMLLVLCFSATQFFFFTVLADGNLLGLLGVGTFAFGAAFTLFELMVAALQAYVFTFLAAVYIQLSLADEH
;
A
#
# COMPACT_ATOMS: atom_id res chain seq x y z
N MET A 1 17.74 7.56 1.98
CA MET A 1 16.92 8.71 1.54
C MET A 1 16.97 8.91 0.02
N LEU A 2 18.11 8.92 -0.61
CA LEU A 2 18.30 9.07 -2.07
C LEU A 2 17.47 8.07 -2.90
N ILE A 3 17.48 6.78 -2.55
CA ILE A 3 16.74 5.72 -3.27
C ILE A 3 15.24 6.01 -3.35
N ARG A 4 14.63 6.48 -2.27
CA ARG A 4 13.19 6.81 -2.24
C ARG A 4 12.84 7.97 -3.16
N ILE A 5 13.67 9.01 -3.16
CA ILE A 5 13.53 10.17 -4.04
C ILE A 5 13.69 9.72 -5.49
N LEU A 6 14.73 8.93 -5.78
CA LEU A 6 14.99 8.39 -7.11
C LEU A 6 13.80 7.59 -7.64
N ILE A 7 13.22 6.69 -6.82
CA ILE A 7 12.07 5.88 -7.21
C ILE A 7 10.84 6.75 -7.44
N THR A 8 10.59 7.71 -6.55
CA THR A 8 9.47 8.64 -6.71
C THR A 8 9.59 9.44 -8.00
N VAL A 9 10.79 9.94 -8.31
CA VAL A 9 11.07 10.65 -9.57
C VAL A 9 10.88 9.72 -10.77
N LEU A 10 11.41 8.50 -10.71
CA LEU A 10 11.28 7.50 -11.77
C LEU A 10 9.82 7.15 -12.04
N LEU A 11 9.01 6.98 -10.99
CA LEU A 11 7.57 6.74 -11.12
C LEU A 11 6.83 7.93 -11.73
N ILE A 12 7.16 9.15 -11.34
CA ILE A 12 6.59 10.36 -11.93
C ILE A 12 6.94 10.44 -13.41
N VAL A 13 8.21 10.23 -13.78
CA VAL A 13 8.66 10.20 -15.17
C VAL A 13 7.95 9.10 -15.95
N TRP A 14 7.85 7.89 -15.38
CA TRP A 14 7.11 6.78 -16.01
C TRP A 14 5.64 7.12 -16.24
N MET A 15 4.95 7.70 -15.26
CA MET A 15 3.55 8.14 -15.43
C MET A 15 3.40 9.19 -16.53
N ILE A 16 4.31 10.17 -16.58
CA ILE A 16 4.31 11.21 -17.62
C ILE A 16 4.54 10.59 -18.99
N VAL A 17 5.50 9.67 -19.13
CA VAL A 17 5.79 8.99 -20.42
C VAL A 17 4.64 8.09 -20.84
N ALA A 18 4.05 7.36 -19.90
CA ALA A 18 2.91 6.47 -20.17
C ALA A 18 1.67 7.23 -20.66
N THR A 19 1.45 8.47 -20.17
CA THR A 19 0.27 9.26 -20.50
C THR A 19 0.48 10.22 -21.69
N ARG A 20 1.72 10.61 -22.01
CA ARG A 20 1.99 11.64 -23.04
C ARG A 20 1.82 11.19 -24.49
N ARG A 21 1.85 9.90 -24.80
CA ARG A 21 1.82 9.37 -26.18
C ARG A 21 0.76 8.29 -26.35
N MET A 22 -0.48 8.57 -25.99
CA MET A 22 -1.58 7.65 -26.26
C MET A 22 -1.93 7.67 -27.74
N ARG A 23 -1.83 6.49 -28.41
CA ARG A 23 -2.24 6.29 -29.80
C ARG A 23 -3.52 5.46 -29.82
N LEU A 24 -4.36 5.67 -30.85
CA LEU A 24 -5.59 4.88 -31.05
C LEU A 24 -5.32 3.38 -31.24
N VAL A 25 -4.17 3.03 -31.84
CA VAL A 25 -3.70 1.65 -31.87
C VAL A 25 -2.58 1.52 -30.84
N PRO A 26 -2.81 0.81 -29.70
CA PRO A 26 -1.86 0.75 -28.61
C PRO A 26 -0.62 -0.07 -28.99
N THR A 27 0.54 0.46 -28.67
CA THR A 27 1.79 -0.34 -28.68
C THR A 27 1.77 -1.33 -27.50
N ARG A 28 2.60 -2.38 -27.53
CA ARG A 28 2.68 -3.39 -26.44
C ARG A 28 2.91 -2.73 -25.07
N PHE A 29 3.75 -1.69 -25.02
CA PHE A 29 4.02 -0.93 -23.81
C PHE A 29 2.79 -0.13 -23.35
N GLN A 30 2.08 0.49 -24.28
CA GLN A 30 0.85 1.23 -24.00
C GLN A 30 -0.25 0.28 -23.50
N ALA A 31 -0.43 -0.88 -24.17
CA ALA A 31 -1.41 -1.88 -23.75
C ALA A 31 -1.17 -2.40 -22.32
N ALA A 32 0.10 -2.66 -21.95
CA ALA A 32 0.44 -3.06 -20.60
C ALA A 32 0.11 -1.97 -19.55
N ASN A 33 0.41 -0.71 -19.87
CA ASN A 33 0.06 0.42 -18.97
C ASN A 33 -1.45 0.62 -18.90
N GLU A 34 -2.17 0.54 -20.01
CA GLU A 34 -3.64 0.63 -20.04
C GLU A 34 -4.29 -0.48 -19.22
N PHE A 35 -3.74 -1.69 -19.27
CA PHE A 35 -4.19 -2.80 -18.44
C PHE A 35 -4.01 -2.51 -16.94
N LEU A 36 -2.82 -2.04 -16.54
CA LEU A 36 -2.53 -1.70 -15.14
C LEU A 36 -3.41 -0.53 -14.65
N PHE A 37 -3.54 0.51 -15.47
CA PHE A 37 -4.41 1.64 -15.14
C PHE A 37 -5.88 1.22 -15.11
N GLY A 38 -6.32 0.40 -16.08
CA GLY A 38 -7.67 -0.15 -16.12
C GLY A 38 -7.99 -1.00 -14.88
N PHE A 39 -7.03 -1.84 -14.45
CA PHE A 39 -7.18 -2.63 -13.24
C PHE A 39 -7.43 -1.73 -12.00
N VAL A 40 -6.56 -0.76 -11.74
CA VAL A 40 -6.71 0.14 -10.57
C VAL A 40 -8.00 0.95 -10.67
N ARG A 41 -8.33 1.46 -11.88
CA ARG A 41 -9.55 2.22 -12.11
C ARG A 41 -10.80 1.40 -11.82
N ASN A 42 -10.91 0.24 -12.43
CA ASN A 42 -12.15 -0.55 -12.41
C ASN A 42 -12.30 -1.30 -11.07
N SER A 43 -11.24 -2.02 -10.64
CA SER A 43 -11.30 -2.88 -9.46
C SER A 43 -11.14 -2.16 -8.12
N ILE A 44 -10.66 -0.90 -8.11
CA ILE A 44 -10.53 -0.15 -6.86
C ILE A 44 -11.45 1.08 -6.89
N ILE A 45 -11.30 1.95 -7.89
CA ILE A 45 -11.90 3.28 -7.83
C ILE A 45 -13.38 3.25 -8.21
N VAL A 46 -13.72 2.65 -9.35
CA VAL A 46 -15.09 2.62 -9.85
C VAL A 46 -15.97 1.70 -9.00
N GLU A 47 -15.44 0.56 -8.60
CA GLU A 47 -16.14 -0.41 -7.74
C GLU A 47 -16.48 0.19 -6.37
N THR A 48 -15.59 1.02 -5.82
CA THR A 48 -15.78 1.59 -4.48
C THR A 48 -16.50 2.93 -4.51
N LEU A 49 -16.03 3.88 -5.34
CA LEU A 49 -16.52 5.27 -5.33
C LEU A 49 -17.59 5.57 -6.41
N GLY A 50 -17.79 4.64 -7.35
CA GLY A 50 -18.60 4.91 -8.54
C GLY A 50 -17.92 5.82 -9.55
N GLU A 51 -18.55 6.07 -10.71
CA GLU A 51 -17.92 6.86 -11.79
C GLU A 51 -17.80 8.34 -11.47
N LYS A 52 -18.78 8.94 -10.80
CA LYS A 52 -18.83 10.40 -10.55
C LYS A 52 -17.78 10.84 -9.55
N ASP A 53 -17.77 10.21 -8.38
CA ASP A 53 -16.86 10.57 -7.30
C ASP A 53 -15.46 9.98 -7.54
N GLY A 54 -15.38 8.79 -8.17
CA GLY A 54 -14.15 8.17 -8.58
C GLY A 54 -13.28 9.04 -9.48
N ARG A 55 -13.85 9.79 -10.43
CA ARG A 55 -13.09 10.70 -11.29
C ARG A 55 -12.32 11.78 -10.52
N ARG A 56 -12.88 12.27 -9.44
CA ARG A 56 -12.25 13.32 -8.60
C ARG A 56 -11.05 12.82 -7.83
N PHE A 57 -11.13 11.58 -7.32
CA PHE A 57 -10.09 10.98 -6.48
C PHE A 57 -9.18 10.04 -7.28
N MET A 58 -9.37 9.92 -8.59
CA MET A 58 -8.60 9.02 -9.45
C MET A 58 -7.10 9.30 -9.36
N ALA A 59 -6.67 10.53 -9.60
CA ALA A 59 -5.26 10.88 -9.65
C ALA A 59 -4.50 10.57 -8.35
N PRO A 60 -4.96 10.99 -7.15
CA PRO A 60 -4.26 10.67 -5.91
C PRO A 60 -4.29 9.18 -5.56
N LEU A 61 -5.37 8.45 -5.84
CA LEU A 61 -5.44 7.01 -5.59
C LEU A 61 -4.50 6.23 -6.52
N PHE A 62 -4.39 6.61 -7.81
CA PHE A 62 -3.39 6.07 -8.72
C PHE A 62 -1.97 6.32 -8.21
N ALA A 63 -1.67 7.57 -7.84
CA ALA A 63 -0.36 7.94 -7.32
C ALA A 63 0.00 7.11 -6.07
N MET A 64 -0.94 6.90 -5.15
CA MET A 64 -0.75 6.06 -3.97
C MET A 64 -0.47 4.61 -4.33
N PHE A 65 -1.28 4.00 -5.21
CA PHE A 65 -1.09 2.61 -5.61
C PHE A 65 0.30 2.37 -6.21
N PHE A 66 0.68 3.15 -7.22
CA PHE A 66 1.96 2.97 -7.90
C PHE A 66 3.15 3.34 -7.02
N LEU A 67 3.01 4.34 -6.14
CA LEU A 67 4.07 4.72 -5.21
C LEU A 67 4.32 3.59 -4.20
N ILE A 68 3.27 3.02 -3.60
CA ILE A 68 3.40 1.91 -2.66
C ILE A 68 3.97 0.69 -3.36
N LEU A 69 3.44 0.34 -4.53
CA LEU A 69 3.95 -0.78 -5.31
C LEU A 69 5.43 -0.62 -5.65
N GLY A 70 5.82 0.54 -6.19
CA GLY A 70 7.20 0.83 -6.53
C GLY A 70 8.15 0.79 -5.34
N LEU A 71 7.76 1.39 -4.21
CA LEU A 71 8.57 1.39 -2.99
C LEU A 71 8.69 -0.01 -2.35
N ASN A 72 7.66 -0.83 -2.43
CA ASN A 72 7.70 -2.20 -1.92
C ASN A 72 8.58 -3.10 -2.81
N LEU A 73 8.47 -2.96 -4.14
CA LEU A 73 9.28 -3.73 -5.08
C LEU A 73 10.79 -3.49 -4.89
N THR A 74 11.21 -2.30 -4.47
CA THR A 74 12.64 -2.03 -4.23
C THR A 74 13.24 -2.78 -3.05
N GLY A 75 12.42 -3.21 -2.09
CA GLY A 75 12.88 -4.08 -1.00
C GLY A 75 13.22 -5.49 -1.44
N ILE A 76 12.62 -5.94 -2.55
CA ILE A 76 12.76 -7.30 -3.07
C ILE A 76 13.93 -7.40 -4.05
N VAL A 77 14.31 -6.30 -4.72
CA VAL A 77 15.38 -6.31 -5.73
C VAL A 77 16.74 -6.50 -5.04
N PRO A 78 17.48 -7.59 -5.36
CA PRO A 78 18.82 -7.82 -4.82
C PRO A 78 19.76 -6.67 -5.22
N GLY A 79 20.46 -6.10 -4.26
CA GLY A 79 21.39 -4.98 -4.46
C GLY A 79 20.88 -3.63 -3.94
N PHE A 80 19.58 -3.36 -3.94
CA PHE A 80 19.06 -2.17 -3.26
C PHE A 80 18.82 -2.41 -1.77
N ASN A 81 18.41 -3.59 -1.38
CA ASN A 81 18.27 -4.12 0.00
C ASN A 81 17.67 -3.13 1.03
N ILE A 82 17.02 -2.06 0.57
CA ILE A 82 16.41 -1.03 1.39
C ILE A 82 14.99 -0.81 0.88
N ALA A 83 14.04 -1.48 1.52
CA ALA A 83 12.65 -1.23 1.25
C ALA A 83 12.30 0.24 1.57
N GLY A 84 11.77 0.96 0.59
CA GLY A 84 11.39 2.36 0.76
C GLY A 84 10.37 2.59 1.87
N THR A 85 9.56 1.57 2.17
CA THR A 85 8.51 1.56 3.20
C THR A 85 8.93 0.97 4.55
N SER A 86 10.18 0.49 4.68
CA SER A 86 10.70 -0.08 5.95
C SER A 86 10.95 0.97 7.05
N VAL A 87 10.91 2.26 6.72
CA VAL A 87 11.01 3.35 7.69
C VAL A 87 9.65 3.99 7.86
N ILE A 88 9.21 4.15 9.09
CA ILE A 88 7.88 4.62 9.49
C ILE A 88 7.43 5.93 8.79
N GLY A 89 8.36 6.80 8.42
CA GLY A 89 8.06 8.09 7.79
C GLY A 89 7.30 7.97 6.47
N THR A 90 7.64 7.01 5.61
CA THR A 90 6.97 6.83 4.31
C THR A 90 5.54 6.29 4.45
N PRO A 91 5.29 5.19 5.19
CA PRO A 91 3.94 4.74 5.48
C PRO A 91 3.07 5.79 6.18
N LEU A 92 3.65 6.52 7.12
CA LEU A 92 2.95 7.57 7.86
C LEU A 92 2.51 8.72 6.96
N VAL A 93 3.38 9.21 6.07
CA VAL A 93 3.02 10.26 5.11
C VAL A 93 1.88 9.79 4.20
N LEU A 94 1.93 8.56 3.68
CA LEU A 94 0.87 8.01 2.84
C LEU A 94 -0.47 7.87 3.60
N ALA A 95 -0.42 7.42 4.85
CA ALA A 95 -1.59 7.34 5.70
C ALA A 95 -2.19 8.71 6.02
N VAL A 96 -1.34 9.71 6.29
CA VAL A 96 -1.77 11.10 6.51
C VAL A 96 -2.40 11.69 5.25
N VAL A 97 -1.82 11.47 4.07
CA VAL A 97 -2.42 11.93 2.79
C VAL A 97 -3.78 11.28 2.56
N SER A 98 -3.90 9.95 2.78
CA SER A 98 -5.18 9.25 2.71
C SER A 98 -6.20 9.82 3.69
N TYR A 99 -5.78 10.12 4.92
CA TYR A 99 -6.61 10.70 5.95
C TYR A 99 -7.07 12.14 5.59
N VAL A 100 -6.17 12.96 5.08
CA VAL A 100 -6.51 14.32 4.60
C VAL A 100 -7.54 14.26 3.47
N MET A 101 -7.40 13.32 2.54
CA MET A 101 -8.39 13.11 1.47
C MET A 101 -9.76 12.71 2.02
N PHE A 102 -9.79 11.81 2.99
CA PHE A 102 -11.01 11.39 3.68
C PHE A 102 -11.72 12.57 4.35
N VAL A 103 -10.99 13.36 5.16
CA VAL A 103 -11.55 14.53 5.86
C VAL A 103 -12.00 15.60 4.86
N TRP A 104 -11.18 15.87 3.83
CA TRP A 104 -11.53 16.85 2.78
C TRP A 104 -12.79 16.47 2.01
N ALA A 105 -12.93 15.16 1.66
CA ALA A 105 -14.11 14.65 1.00
C ALA A 105 -15.37 14.85 1.84
N GLY A 106 -15.30 14.52 3.13
CA GLY A 106 -16.40 14.66 4.08
C GLY A 106 -16.80 16.11 4.31
N ILE A 107 -15.83 17.00 4.55
CA ILE A 107 -16.10 18.43 4.72
C ILE A 107 -16.71 19.05 3.46
N ARG A 108 -16.24 18.66 2.29
CA ARG A 108 -16.75 19.22 1.03
C ARG A 108 -18.19 18.82 0.73
N LYS A 109 -18.62 17.62 1.14
CA LYS A 109 -19.98 17.13 0.92
C LYS A 109 -20.95 17.59 2.02
N HIS A 110 -20.55 17.40 3.28
CA HIS A 110 -21.44 17.61 4.45
C HIS A 110 -21.09 18.85 5.29
N GLY A 111 -19.99 19.56 4.96
CA GLY A 111 -19.51 20.70 5.73
C GLY A 111 -19.16 20.32 7.17
N TRP A 112 -19.44 21.20 8.11
CA TRP A 112 -19.20 20.96 9.55
C TRP A 112 -20.08 19.84 10.14
N LYS A 113 -21.19 19.49 9.50
CA LYS A 113 -22.04 18.37 9.90
C LYS A 113 -21.33 17.02 9.81
N PHE A 114 -20.29 16.91 8.96
CA PHE A 114 -19.46 15.72 8.83
C PHE A 114 -18.90 15.26 10.18
N PHE A 115 -18.34 16.18 10.98
CA PHE A 115 -17.81 15.83 12.31
C PHE A 115 -18.90 15.37 13.27
N LYS A 116 -20.07 16.01 13.20
CA LYS A 116 -21.21 15.61 14.04
C LYS A 116 -21.69 14.22 13.64
N ASN A 117 -21.85 13.94 12.37
CA ASN A 117 -22.33 12.65 11.87
C ASN A 117 -21.31 11.54 12.12
N SER A 118 -20.02 11.81 11.94
CA SER A 118 -18.95 10.82 12.23
C SER A 118 -18.85 10.46 13.72
N LEU A 119 -19.27 11.36 14.63
CA LEU A 119 -19.19 11.14 16.07
C LEU A 119 -20.51 10.63 16.68
N PHE A 120 -21.63 10.92 16.02
CA PHE A 120 -22.97 10.60 16.50
C PHE A 120 -23.76 9.86 15.39
N PRO A 121 -23.48 8.55 15.19
CA PRO A 121 -24.18 7.77 14.16
C PRO A 121 -25.69 7.73 14.46
N SER A 122 -26.49 7.92 13.42
CA SER A 122 -27.93 7.87 13.50
C SER A 122 -28.41 6.46 13.90
N GLY A 123 -29.39 6.38 14.82
CA GLY A 123 -29.99 5.09 15.26
C GLY A 123 -29.49 4.54 16.59
N VAL A 124 -28.58 5.22 17.28
CA VAL A 124 -28.10 4.81 18.61
C VAL A 124 -28.98 5.44 19.72
N PRO A 125 -29.50 4.68 20.70
CA PRO A 125 -30.20 5.23 21.86
C PRO A 125 -29.32 6.19 22.66
N TRP A 126 -29.91 7.29 23.11
CA TRP A 126 -29.19 8.39 23.78
C TRP A 126 -28.20 7.99 24.90
N PRO A 127 -28.49 7.01 25.79
CA PRO A 127 -27.52 6.61 26.81
C PRO A 127 -26.25 5.95 26.28
N LEU A 128 -26.31 5.33 25.10
CA LEU A 128 -25.18 4.62 24.50
C LEU A 128 -24.17 5.56 23.83
N TYR A 129 -24.55 6.81 23.53
CA TYR A 129 -23.61 7.79 22.96
C TYR A 129 -22.40 8.06 23.85
N ILE A 130 -22.52 7.95 25.19
CA ILE A 130 -21.40 8.11 26.10
C ILE A 130 -20.26 7.12 25.82
N VAL A 131 -20.61 5.91 25.37
CA VAL A 131 -19.63 4.86 25.06
C VAL A 131 -19.28 4.86 23.59
N VAL A 132 -20.26 5.01 22.69
CA VAL A 132 -20.07 4.93 21.24
C VAL A 132 -19.25 6.09 20.71
N THR A 133 -19.51 7.32 21.15
CA THR A 133 -18.80 8.51 20.66
C THR A 133 -17.28 8.47 20.90
N PRO A 134 -16.75 8.10 22.09
CA PRO A 134 -15.31 7.96 22.28
C PRO A 134 -14.71 6.84 21.42
N ILE A 135 -15.42 5.72 21.27
CA ILE A 135 -14.97 4.58 20.45
C ILE A 135 -14.90 5.01 18.99
N GLU A 136 -15.93 5.67 18.47
CA GLU A 136 -15.98 6.14 17.08
C GLU A 136 -14.92 7.20 16.80
N LEU A 137 -14.68 8.10 17.75
CA LEU A 137 -13.63 9.10 17.67
C LEU A 137 -12.25 8.44 17.57
N ILE A 138 -11.93 7.50 18.46
CA ILE A 138 -10.65 6.78 18.44
C ILE A 138 -10.53 5.92 17.18
N SER A 139 -11.60 5.21 16.81
CA SER A 139 -11.60 4.35 15.63
C SER A 139 -11.37 5.13 14.35
N THR A 140 -12.13 6.20 14.12
CA THR A 140 -12.11 6.96 12.87
C THR A 140 -10.88 7.85 12.76
N PHE A 141 -10.50 8.54 13.84
CA PHE A 141 -9.45 9.56 13.77
C PHE A 141 -8.07 9.05 14.14
N VAL A 142 -7.96 7.98 14.93
CA VAL A 142 -6.67 7.45 15.40
C VAL A 142 -6.38 6.08 14.77
N LEU A 143 -7.29 5.11 14.91
CA LEU A 143 -7.00 3.74 14.49
C LEU A 143 -6.88 3.59 12.97
N ARG A 144 -7.70 4.26 12.17
CA ARG A 144 -7.62 4.17 10.70
C ARG A 144 -6.24 4.56 10.15
N PRO A 145 -5.65 5.74 10.44
CA PRO A 145 -4.31 6.08 9.96
C PRO A 145 -3.21 5.22 10.58
N VAL A 146 -3.34 4.87 11.87
CA VAL A 146 -2.36 4.03 12.56
C VAL A 146 -2.31 2.63 11.97
N THR A 147 -3.45 1.98 11.77
CA THR A 147 -3.51 0.63 11.19
C THR A 147 -3.01 0.57 9.76
N LEU A 148 -3.30 1.60 8.93
CA LEU A 148 -2.75 1.70 7.58
C LEU A 148 -1.23 1.83 7.61
N THR A 149 -0.69 2.68 8.49
CA THR A 149 0.76 2.88 8.66
C THR A 149 1.44 1.60 9.12
N LEU A 150 0.94 0.98 10.19
CA LEU A 150 1.52 -0.22 10.77
C LEU A 150 1.46 -1.41 9.81
N ARG A 151 0.36 -1.59 9.09
CA ARG A 151 0.22 -2.67 8.11
C ARG A 151 1.29 -2.58 7.03
N LEU A 152 1.52 -1.39 6.47
CA LEU A 152 2.53 -1.20 5.43
C LEU A 152 3.94 -1.38 5.98
N LEU A 153 4.22 -0.85 7.16
CA LEU A 153 5.51 -0.95 7.83
C LEU A 153 5.84 -2.40 8.22
N MET A 154 4.94 -3.06 8.96
CA MET A 154 5.18 -4.40 9.52
C MET A 154 5.33 -5.45 8.44
N ASN A 155 4.52 -5.39 7.39
CA ASN A 155 4.63 -6.31 6.28
C ASN A 155 6.02 -6.26 5.66
N MET A 156 6.54 -5.05 5.44
CA MET A 156 7.83 -4.86 4.81
C MET A 156 9.01 -5.19 5.72
N VAL A 157 8.91 -4.86 7.01
CA VAL A 157 9.95 -5.20 8.00
C VAL A 157 10.03 -6.72 8.19
N ALA A 158 8.89 -7.39 8.38
CA ALA A 158 8.84 -8.84 8.58
C ALA A 158 9.33 -9.61 7.36
N GLY A 159 8.87 -9.24 6.15
CA GLY A 159 9.30 -9.87 4.91
C GLY A 159 10.79 -9.73 4.67
N HIS A 160 11.32 -8.51 4.80
CA HIS A 160 12.74 -8.25 4.61
C HIS A 160 13.63 -8.99 5.64
N MET A 161 13.24 -9.01 6.91
CA MET A 161 13.97 -9.77 7.94
C MET A 161 14.04 -11.26 7.62
N LEU A 162 12.94 -11.84 7.14
CA LEU A 162 12.89 -13.27 6.82
C LEU A 162 13.74 -13.59 5.57
N LEU A 163 13.73 -12.72 4.56
CA LEU A 163 14.63 -12.87 3.39
C LEU A 163 16.09 -12.81 3.79
N VAL A 164 16.47 -11.81 4.59
CA VAL A 164 17.85 -11.67 5.08
C VAL A 164 18.26 -12.90 5.87
N LEU A 165 17.39 -13.44 6.74
CA LEU A 165 17.66 -14.66 7.50
C LEU A 165 17.91 -15.86 6.58
N CYS A 166 17.04 -16.07 5.58
CA CYS A 166 17.17 -17.20 4.65
C CYS A 166 18.46 -17.14 3.84
N PHE A 167 18.80 -15.98 3.28
CA PHE A 167 20.00 -15.82 2.46
C PHE A 167 21.28 -15.84 3.32
N SER A 168 21.26 -15.28 4.53
CA SER A 168 22.39 -15.38 5.48
C SER A 168 22.63 -16.83 5.90
N ALA A 169 21.56 -17.59 6.19
CA ALA A 169 21.68 -19.01 6.48
C ALA A 169 22.23 -19.79 5.28
N THR A 170 21.78 -19.49 4.08
CA THR A 170 22.30 -20.09 2.84
C THR A 170 23.80 -19.83 2.71
N GLN A 171 24.22 -18.59 2.89
CA GLN A 171 25.62 -18.21 2.84
C GLN A 171 26.45 -18.95 3.89
N PHE A 172 25.97 -19.01 5.12
CA PHE A 172 26.65 -19.74 6.21
C PHE A 172 26.80 -21.23 5.88
N PHE A 173 25.76 -21.91 5.41
CA PHE A 173 25.84 -23.33 5.07
C PHE A 173 26.77 -23.61 3.92
N PHE A 174 26.78 -22.79 2.86
CA PHE A 174 27.64 -23.02 1.71
C PHE A 174 29.11 -22.63 1.96
N PHE A 175 29.37 -21.49 2.57
CA PHE A 175 30.73 -20.96 2.67
C PHE A 175 31.45 -21.34 3.97
N THR A 176 30.74 -21.75 5.02
CA THR A 176 31.36 -22.16 6.28
C THR A 176 31.24 -23.66 6.46
N VAL A 177 30.03 -24.20 6.53
CA VAL A 177 29.81 -25.60 6.90
C VAL A 177 30.25 -26.58 5.80
N LEU A 178 29.95 -26.26 4.51
CA LEU A 178 30.37 -27.12 3.41
C LEU A 178 31.87 -27.02 3.14
N ALA A 179 32.47 -25.84 3.33
CA ALA A 179 33.91 -25.65 3.17
C ALA A 179 34.72 -26.43 4.17
N ASP A 180 34.19 -26.64 5.41
CA ASP A 180 34.80 -27.50 6.43
C ASP A 180 34.61 -29.01 6.17
N GLY A 181 34.05 -29.39 5.01
CA GLY A 181 33.83 -30.77 4.61
C GLY A 181 32.63 -31.46 5.28
N ASN A 182 31.75 -30.71 5.93
CA ASN A 182 30.57 -31.23 6.59
C ASN A 182 29.37 -31.30 5.65
N LEU A 183 28.79 -32.50 5.46
CA LEU A 183 27.64 -32.76 4.64
C LEU A 183 26.38 -31.94 5.04
N LEU A 184 26.32 -31.43 6.28
CA LEU A 184 25.27 -30.52 6.71
C LEU A 184 25.23 -29.21 5.90
N GLY A 185 26.32 -28.87 5.21
CA GLY A 185 26.35 -27.77 4.24
C GLY A 185 25.34 -27.90 3.10
N LEU A 186 24.89 -29.14 2.78
CA LEU A 186 23.84 -29.38 1.80
C LEU A 186 22.46 -28.79 2.21
N LEU A 187 22.25 -28.51 3.50
CA LEU A 187 21.07 -27.78 3.96
C LEU A 187 21.01 -26.37 3.37
N GLY A 188 22.14 -25.83 2.90
CA GLY A 188 22.20 -24.57 2.14
C GLY A 188 21.34 -24.57 0.88
N VAL A 189 21.17 -25.73 0.21
CA VAL A 189 20.25 -25.84 -0.95
C VAL A 189 18.80 -25.66 -0.50
N GLY A 190 18.42 -26.25 0.64
CA GLY A 190 17.08 -26.11 1.20
C GLY A 190 16.77 -24.67 1.63
N THR A 191 17.71 -24.00 2.33
CA THR A 191 17.53 -22.60 2.74
C THR A 191 17.50 -21.65 1.55
N PHE A 192 18.27 -21.90 0.48
CA PHE A 192 18.22 -21.15 -0.75
C PHE A 192 16.88 -21.33 -1.48
N ALA A 193 16.41 -22.56 -1.64
CA ALA A 193 15.12 -22.85 -2.30
C ALA A 193 13.96 -22.21 -1.52
N PHE A 194 13.98 -22.27 -0.19
CA PHE A 194 13.00 -21.62 0.65
C PHE A 194 13.06 -20.08 0.51
N GLY A 195 14.25 -19.49 0.51
CA GLY A 195 14.44 -18.05 0.28
C GLY A 195 13.94 -17.60 -1.08
N ALA A 196 14.19 -18.38 -2.14
CA ALA A 196 13.67 -18.09 -3.48
C ALA A 196 12.13 -18.17 -3.56
N ALA A 197 11.54 -19.20 -2.95
CA ALA A 197 10.08 -19.33 -2.88
C ALA A 197 9.46 -18.17 -2.06
N PHE A 198 10.11 -17.78 -0.97
CA PHE A 198 9.67 -16.66 -0.14
C PHE A 198 9.81 -15.31 -0.85
N THR A 199 10.81 -15.14 -1.72
CA THR A 199 10.93 -13.93 -2.57
C THR A 199 9.73 -13.77 -3.49
N LEU A 200 9.26 -14.86 -4.11
CA LEU A 200 8.05 -14.84 -4.94
C LEU A 200 6.79 -14.52 -4.11
N PHE A 201 6.71 -15.08 -2.91
CA PHE A 201 5.63 -14.76 -1.97
C PHE A 201 5.65 -13.28 -1.59
N GLU A 202 6.81 -12.71 -1.27
CA GLU A 202 6.94 -11.29 -0.91
C GLU A 202 6.58 -10.36 -2.08
N LEU A 203 6.89 -10.75 -3.32
CA LEU A 203 6.44 -10.04 -4.52
C LEU A 203 4.91 -9.96 -4.61
N MET A 204 4.25 -11.10 -4.37
CA MET A 204 2.77 -11.15 -4.33
C MET A 204 2.22 -10.26 -3.20
N VAL A 205 2.82 -10.34 -2.03
CA VAL A 205 2.42 -9.55 -0.85
C VAL A 205 2.64 -8.05 -1.08
N ALA A 206 3.71 -7.65 -1.76
CA ALA A 206 3.98 -6.26 -2.14
C ALA A 206 2.89 -5.68 -3.03
N ALA A 207 2.43 -6.45 -4.03
CA ALA A 207 1.33 -6.06 -4.91
C ALA A 207 -0.01 -6.00 -4.15
N LEU A 208 -0.29 -7.04 -3.34
CA LEU A 208 -1.50 -7.11 -2.51
C LEU A 208 -1.55 -5.94 -1.51
N GLN A 209 -0.43 -5.55 -0.94
CA GLN A 209 -0.36 -4.43 -0.01
C GLN A 209 -0.68 -3.09 -0.68
N ALA A 210 -0.19 -2.86 -1.90
CA ALA A 210 -0.53 -1.68 -2.68
C ALA A 210 -2.03 -1.64 -2.98
N TYR A 211 -2.61 -2.79 -3.36
CA TYR A 211 -4.04 -2.94 -3.59
C TYR A 211 -4.86 -2.64 -2.33
N VAL A 212 -4.58 -3.34 -1.22
CA VAL A 212 -5.36 -3.22 0.02
C VAL A 212 -5.27 -1.81 0.60
N PHE A 213 -4.09 -1.18 0.58
CA PHE A 213 -3.93 0.19 1.08
C PHE A 213 -4.79 1.17 0.28
N THR A 214 -4.71 1.12 -1.05
CA THR A 214 -5.46 2.02 -1.92
C THR A 214 -6.96 1.76 -1.86
N PHE A 215 -7.36 0.49 -1.78
CA PHE A 215 -8.75 0.08 -1.61
C PHE A 215 -9.34 0.62 -0.30
N LEU A 216 -8.63 0.46 0.82
CA LEU A 216 -9.08 1.00 2.10
C LEU A 216 -9.14 2.54 2.10
N ALA A 217 -8.18 3.21 1.44
CA ALA A 217 -8.24 4.66 1.25
C ALA A 217 -9.50 5.07 0.47
N ALA A 218 -9.85 4.34 -0.61
CA ALA A 218 -11.07 4.58 -1.38
C ALA A 218 -12.34 4.30 -0.56
N VAL A 219 -12.38 3.20 0.22
CA VAL A 219 -13.50 2.88 1.12
C VAL A 219 -13.70 3.98 2.18
N TYR A 220 -12.62 4.51 2.75
CA TYR A 220 -12.74 5.61 3.72
C TYR A 220 -13.32 6.87 3.08
N ILE A 221 -12.90 7.19 1.85
CA ILE A 221 -13.49 8.31 1.09
C ILE A 221 -14.97 8.04 0.81
N GLN A 222 -15.33 6.81 0.41
CA GLN A 222 -16.72 6.42 0.18
C GLN A 222 -17.57 6.60 1.43
N LEU A 223 -17.09 6.14 2.59
CA LEU A 223 -17.79 6.31 3.87
C LEU A 223 -18.00 7.77 4.23
N SER A 224 -17.04 8.66 3.89
CA SER A 224 -17.18 10.10 4.12
C SER A 224 -18.17 10.78 3.15
N LEU A 225 -18.38 10.15 2.00
CA LEU A 225 -19.31 10.62 0.97
C LEU A 225 -20.70 9.94 1.07
N ALA A 226 -20.85 8.90 1.88
CA ALA A 226 -22.15 8.25 2.07
C ALA A 226 -23.15 9.22 2.75
N ASP A 227 -24.35 9.32 2.18
CA ASP A 227 -25.47 10.00 2.84
C ASP A 227 -26.04 9.04 3.88
N GLU A 228 -26.10 9.46 5.13
CA GLU A 228 -26.84 8.71 6.16
C GLU A 228 -28.33 8.79 5.82
N HIS A 229 -28.92 7.63 5.54
CA HIS A 229 -30.38 7.45 5.45
C HIS A 229 -31.00 7.34 6.84
#